data_65149c403544c0ea54521a605dc18917
#
_entry.id   65149c403544c0ea54521a605dc18917
#
_cell.length_a   1.000
_cell.length_b   1.000
_cell.length_c   1.000
_cell.angle_alpha   90.00
_cell.angle_beta   90.00
_cell.angle_gamma   90.00
#
_symmetry.space_group_name_H-M   'P 1'
#
loop_
_entity.id
_entity.type
_entity.pdbx_description
1 polymer ?
#
loop_
_entity_poly.entity_id
_entity_poly.type
_entity_poly.pdbx_seq_one_letter_code
_entity_poly.pdbx_strand_id
1 'polypeptide(L)'
;MTSSPQPLSTSAHFLPPDDPQRSALHNEVHARPPARVRLPALVVQVAVLNAGITREDECAHLRRLSGQAELPLERLSGNFLRLPCGHFTVKWERHSEFTRYSIVQALPDGALLGASEPELLSSLAVAPDWLRGIPGRTVSAIQLVMLEGLLDDAPALMAQAQDWFGGRTVIASQLGNGHSWAVTDFQIGADGFERMLVIAAPGTSESRAGRISQRLLEVEIYRLMALRGLPVVKQLAPMLSDAESALADITARLEGKSASDQELLDTLVSLAARVERATAEHSYRFSATRAYNTLVGQRLIELREKPISGTQALGEFMQRRLSPAIATVAATAQRLNSLSERITRTSALLRTRVDIATETQNQVLLEKLTRGQELQLRLQSTVEGLSIAAISYYVISLLLYAGKAAKAAGAPVNPEMLVGAAIPLVLWGVWRNIRRIHAKLNGGH
;
A
#
# COMPACT_ATOMS: atom_id res chain seq x y z
N MET A 1 -53.44 11.09 -38.07
CA MET A 1 -52.23 10.87 -38.92
C MET A 1 -51.02 11.12 -38.06
N THR A 2 -50.49 10.05 -37.52
CA THR A 2 -49.34 10.01 -36.62
C THR A 2 -48.10 9.91 -37.45
N SER A 3 -47.28 10.96 -37.50
CA SER A 3 -45.96 10.90 -38.12
C SER A 3 -44.96 10.36 -37.10
N SER A 4 -44.47 9.15 -37.35
CA SER A 4 -43.35 8.53 -36.65
C SER A 4 -42.07 9.36 -36.85
N PRO A 5 -41.22 9.52 -35.85
CA PRO A 5 -39.93 10.15 -36.04
C PRO A 5 -39.04 9.26 -36.90
N GLN A 6 -38.53 9.79 -38.01
CA GLN A 6 -37.52 9.15 -38.82
C GLN A 6 -36.25 8.89 -38.01
N PRO A 7 -35.63 7.72 -38.13
CA PRO A 7 -34.33 7.48 -37.55
C PRO A 7 -33.28 8.37 -38.22
N LEU A 8 -32.49 9.05 -37.41
CA LEU A 8 -31.35 9.85 -37.83
C LEU A 8 -30.42 9.00 -38.69
N SER A 9 -30.00 9.58 -39.81
CA SER A 9 -29.13 8.98 -40.82
C SER A 9 -27.94 8.27 -40.20
N THR A 10 -27.74 7.01 -40.55
CA THR A 10 -26.49 6.29 -40.40
C THR A 10 -25.38 7.09 -41.08
N SER A 11 -24.61 7.87 -40.34
CA SER A 11 -23.34 8.39 -40.80
C SER A 11 -22.49 7.18 -41.20
N ALA A 12 -22.06 7.14 -42.46
CA ALA A 12 -21.17 6.11 -42.96
C ALA A 12 -19.90 6.15 -42.10
N HIS A 13 -19.70 5.14 -41.25
CA HIS A 13 -18.46 5.00 -40.47
C HIS A 13 -17.36 4.61 -41.46
N PHE A 14 -16.46 5.56 -41.74
CA PHE A 14 -15.25 5.33 -42.55
C PHE A 14 -14.15 4.59 -41.77
N LEU A 15 -14.39 4.28 -40.52
CA LEU A 15 -13.45 3.66 -39.61
C LEU A 15 -13.96 2.27 -39.18
N PRO A 16 -13.04 1.38 -38.78
CA PRO A 16 -13.43 0.15 -38.09
C PRO A 16 -14.31 0.44 -36.86
N PRO A 17 -15.01 -0.57 -36.31
CA PRO A 17 -15.82 -0.41 -35.11
C PRO A 17 -15.02 0.24 -33.97
N ASP A 18 -15.64 1.19 -33.27
CA ASP A 18 -15.03 1.87 -32.15
C ASP A 18 -14.81 0.92 -30.97
N ASP A 19 -13.68 1.09 -30.28
CA ASP A 19 -13.51 0.54 -28.95
C ASP A 19 -14.61 1.09 -28.01
N PRO A 20 -15.28 0.27 -27.21
CA PRO A 20 -16.36 0.71 -26.32
C PRO A 20 -15.95 1.85 -25.36
N GLN A 21 -14.66 1.98 -25.03
CA GLN A 21 -14.14 3.01 -24.13
C GLN A 21 -13.66 4.27 -24.86
N ARG A 22 -13.57 4.27 -26.19
CA ARG A 22 -12.99 5.36 -26.99
C ARG A 22 -13.59 6.72 -26.65
N SER A 23 -14.90 6.84 -26.64
CA SER A 23 -15.59 8.09 -26.32
C SER A 23 -15.38 8.53 -24.86
N ALA A 24 -15.41 7.59 -23.92
CA ALA A 24 -15.17 7.87 -22.50
C ALA A 24 -13.75 8.36 -22.27
N LEU A 25 -12.74 7.70 -22.84
CA LEU A 25 -11.33 8.09 -22.74
C LEU A 25 -11.05 9.45 -23.40
N HIS A 26 -11.64 9.69 -24.58
CA HIS A 26 -11.50 10.97 -25.27
C HIS A 26 -12.11 12.12 -24.45
N ASN A 27 -13.28 11.91 -23.87
CA ASN A 27 -13.99 12.92 -23.10
C ASN A 27 -13.34 13.20 -21.74
N GLU A 28 -12.60 12.25 -21.16
CA GLU A 28 -11.91 12.44 -19.87
C GLU A 28 -10.93 13.64 -19.90
N VAL A 29 -10.23 13.84 -21.02
CA VAL A 29 -9.31 14.98 -21.18
C VAL A 29 -10.04 16.32 -21.16
N HIS A 30 -11.30 16.35 -21.57
CA HIS A 30 -12.16 17.55 -21.63
C HIS A 30 -13.09 17.70 -20.41
N ALA A 31 -13.09 16.72 -19.49
CA ALA A 31 -14.07 16.64 -18.40
C ALA A 31 -14.02 17.82 -17.42
N ARG A 32 -12.89 18.55 -17.34
CA ARG A 32 -12.69 19.62 -16.35
C ARG A 32 -12.16 20.91 -16.98
N PRO A 33 -12.99 21.65 -17.76
CA PRO A 33 -12.58 22.92 -18.33
C PRO A 33 -12.26 23.93 -17.23
N PRO A 34 -11.25 24.80 -17.41
CA PRO A 34 -10.97 25.87 -16.47
C PRO A 34 -12.15 26.82 -16.35
N ALA A 35 -12.38 27.32 -15.13
CA ALA A 35 -13.39 28.35 -14.90
C ALA A 35 -13.03 29.60 -15.73
N ARG A 36 -14.03 30.31 -16.24
CA ARG A 36 -13.89 31.68 -16.73
C ARG A 36 -14.16 32.59 -15.54
N VAL A 37 -13.23 33.47 -15.24
CA VAL A 37 -13.33 34.42 -14.12
C VAL A 37 -13.22 35.84 -14.67
N ARG A 38 -14.30 36.59 -14.56
CA ARG A 38 -14.34 38.01 -14.93
C ARG A 38 -13.82 38.84 -13.77
N LEU A 39 -12.84 39.68 -13.99
CA LEU A 39 -12.25 40.54 -12.97
C LEU A 39 -13.08 41.84 -12.79
N PRO A 40 -13.11 42.41 -11.59
CA PRO A 40 -12.64 41.89 -10.34
C PRO A 40 -13.51 40.76 -9.78
N ALA A 41 -12.94 39.78 -9.11
CA ALA A 41 -13.66 38.58 -8.66
C ALA A 41 -13.21 38.10 -7.27
N LEU A 42 -14.16 37.51 -6.55
CA LEU A 42 -13.91 36.67 -5.39
C LEU A 42 -14.21 35.21 -5.74
N VAL A 43 -13.20 34.35 -5.55
CA VAL A 43 -13.34 32.90 -5.67
C VAL A 43 -13.17 32.29 -4.29
N VAL A 44 -14.23 31.71 -3.75
CA VAL A 44 -14.17 30.97 -2.48
C VAL A 44 -14.20 29.49 -2.79
N GLN A 45 -13.15 28.78 -2.35
CA GLN A 45 -13.07 27.33 -2.51
C GLN A 45 -13.05 26.64 -1.15
N VAL A 46 -13.89 25.63 -1.00
CA VAL A 46 -13.86 24.69 0.11
C VAL A 46 -13.64 23.30 -0.44
N ALA A 47 -12.60 22.62 0.06
CA ALA A 47 -12.32 21.24 -0.25
C ALA A 47 -12.52 20.38 1.00
N VAL A 48 -13.28 19.30 0.84
CA VAL A 48 -13.62 18.38 1.92
C VAL A 48 -13.18 16.97 1.58
N LEU A 49 -12.77 16.19 2.58
CA LEU A 49 -12.54 14.76 2.43
C LEU A 49 -13.87 14.06 2.17
N ASN A 50 -13.92 13.23 1.14
CA ASN A 50 -15.14 12.56 0.68
C ASN A 50 -15.24 11.09 1.09
N ALA A 51 -14.38 10.61 2.01
CA ALA A 51 -14.48 9.26 2.55
C ALA A 51 -15.81 9.07 3.29
N GLY A 52 -16.61 8.12 2.82
CA GLY A 52 -17.94 7.84 3.36
C GLY A 52 -19.04 8.80 2.91
N ILE A 53 -18.73 9.77 2.04
CA ILE A 53 -19.72 10.70 1.46
C ILE A 53 -20.17 10.17 0.11
N THR A 54 -21.48 10.05 -0.08
CA THR A 54 -22.08 9.56 -1.32
C THR A 54 -22.34 10.71 -2.31
N ARG A 55 -22.63 10.38 -3.57
CA ARG A 55 -23.05 11.39 -4.55
C ARG A 55 -24.44 11.92 -4.27
N GLU A 56 -25.27 11.12 -3.64
CA GLU A 56 -26.60 11.51 -3.15
C GLU A 56 -26.51 12.62 -2.10
N ASP A 57 -25.56 12.49 -1.14
CA ASP A 57 -25.31 13.53 -0.13
C ASP A 57 -24.86 14.84 -0.78
N GLU A 58 -23.92 14.75 -1.73
CA GLU A 58 -23.43 15.92 -2.46
C GLU A 58 -24.52 16.55 -3.35
N CYS A 59 -25.34 15.74 -4.01
CA CYS A 59 -26.47 16.22 -4.80
C CYS A 59 -27.51 16.91 -3.93
N ALA A 60 -27.88 16.32 -2.79
CA ALA A 60 -28.82 16.91 -1.85
C ALA A 60 -28.32 18.26 -1.32
N HIS A 61 -27.01 18.38 -1.07
CA HIS A 61 -26.38 19.63 -0.69
C HIS A 61 -26.45 20.69 -1.82
N LEU A 62 -26.12 20.31 -3.06
CA LEU A 62 -26.16 21.21 -4.21
C LEU A 62 -27.59 21.69 -4.55
N ARG A 63 -28.62 20.87 -4.31
CA ARG A 63 -30.03 21.24 -4.48
C ARG A 63 -30.46 22.39 -3.57
N ARG A 64 -29.75 22.67 -2.49
CA ARG A 64 -29.98 23.81 -1.59
C ARG A 64 -29.55 25.15 -2.19
N LEU A 65 -28.86 25.15 -3.35
CA LEU A 65 -28.52 26.36 -4.08
C LEU A 65 -29.76 26.94 -4.79
N SER A 66 -29.79 28.26 -4.88
CA SER A 66 -30.86 28.96 -5.62
C SER A 66 -30.93 28.49 -7.09
N GLY A 67 -32.12 28.12 -7.53
CA GLY A 67 -32.37 27.64 -8.88
C GLY A 67 -31.88 26.23 -9.17
N GLN A 68 -31.46 25.43 -8.15
CA GLN A 68 -30.97 24.09 -8.33
C GLN A 68 -31.80 22.99 -7.64
N ALA A 69 -33.00 23.30 -7.16
CA ALA A 69 -33.86 22.37 -6.41
C ALA A 69 -34.13 21.05 -7.16
N GLU A 70 -34.25 21.10 -8.48
CA GLU A 70 -34.55 19.98 -9.38
C GLU A 70 -33.27 19.34 -9.98
N LEU A 71 -32.07 19.57 -9.42
CA LEU A 71 -30.83 19.01 -9.93
C LEU A 71 -30.89 17.47 -9.94
N PRO A 72 -30.86 16.79 -11.11
CA PRO A 72 -30.92 15.34 -11.15
C PRO A 72 -29.57 14.72 -10.75
N LEU A 73 -29.61 13.59 -10.05
CA LEU A 73 -28.41 12.88 -9.56
C LEU A 73 -27.48 12.46 -10.70
N GLU A 74 -28.05 12.12 -11.85
CA GLU A 74 -27.32 11.69 -13.04
C GLU A 74 -26.31 12.72 -13.55
N ARG A 75 -26.54 14.01 -13.26
CA ARG A 75 -25.58 15.07 -13.60
C ARG A 75 -24.29 14.99 -12.79
N LEU A 76 -24.32 14.31 -11.65
CA LEU A 76 -23.13 14.03 -10.84
C LEU A 76 -22.43 12.73 -11.25
N SER A 77 -22.91 12.01 -12.28
CA SER A 77 -22.25 10.79 -12.80
C SER A 77 -20.82 11.08 -13.26
N GLY A 78 -20.59 12.24 -13.90
CA GLY A 78 -19.25 12.78 -14.08
C GLY A 78 -18.70 13.35 -12.78
N ASN A 79 -17.39 13.57 -12.72
CA ASN A 79 -16.73 14.12 -11.54
C ASN A 79 -16.60 15.65 -11.58
N PHE A 80 -17.39 16.32 -12.42
CA PHE A 80 -17.36 17.76 -12.64
C PHE A 80 -18.76 18.27 -12.93
N LEU A 81 -19.11 19.40 -12.29
CA LEU A 81 -20.37 20.10 -12.54
C LEU A 81 -20.16 21.61 -12.36
N ARG A 82 -20.73 22.39 -13.27
CA ARG A 82 -20.80 23.86 -13.17
C ARG A 82 -22.27 24.29 -13.12
N LEU A 83 -22.65 25.02 -12.08
CA LEU A 83 -23.98 25.46 -11.78
C LEU A 83 -24.04 27.00 -11.77
N PRO A 84 -24.64 27.63 -12.77
CA PRO A 84 -24.95 29.05 -12.68
C PRO A 84 -26.10 29.26 -11.66
N CYS A 85 -25.93 30.22 -10.75
CA CYS A 85 -26.86 30.53 -9.68
C CYS A 85 -27.16 32.06 -9.67
N GLY A 86 -27.71 32.59 -10.76
CA GLY A 86 -27.95 34.02 -10.94
C GLY A 86 -26.63 34.79 -11.13
N HIS A 87 -26.23 35.57 -10.13
CA HIS A 87 -25.04 36.45 -10.18
C HIS A 87 -23.73 35.76 -9.76
N PHE A 88 -23.75 34.48 -9.39
CA PHE A 88 -22.58 33.68 -9.06
C PHE A 88 -22.61 32.31 -9.74
N THR A 89 -21.50 31.62 -9.70
CA THR A 89 -21.37 30.24 -10.23
C THR A 89 -20.78 29.34 -9.17
N VAL A 90 -21.37 28.16 -8.98
CA VAL A 90 -20.78 27.10 -8.17
C VAL A 90 -20.20 26.04 -9.09
N LYS A 91 -18.97 25.65 -8.83
CA LYS A 91 -18.27 24.56 -9.48
C LYS A 91 -18.07 23.46 -8.47
N TRP A 92 -18.54 22.26 -8.77
CA TRP A 92 -18.34 21.05 -7.98
C TRP A 92 -17.41 20.10 -8.74
N GLU A 93 -16.41 19.56 -8.04
CA GLU A 93 -15.44 18.62 -8.60
C GLU A 93 -15.10 17.55 -7.57
N ARG A 94 -15.37 16.30 -7.92
CA ARG A 94 -15.06 15.14 -7.08
C ARG A 94 -13.77 14.47 -7.55
N HIS A 95 -12.85 14.28 -6.61
CA HIS A 95 -11.61 13.56 -6.77
C HIS A 95 -11.65 12.24 -5.97
N SER A 96 -10.57 11.44 -6.04
CA SER A 96 -10.51 10.15 -5.34
C SER A 96 -10.62 10.26 -3.81
N GLU A 97 -10.08 11.33 -3.21
CA GLU A 97 -10.02 11.49 -1.75
C GLU A 97 -10.74 12.74 -1.22
N PHE A 98 -11.07 13.67 -2.08
CA PHE A 98 -11.72 14.91 -1.70
C PHE A 98 -12.68 15.39 -2.78
N THR A 99 -13.61 16.23 -2.36
CA THR A 99 -14.51 16.98 -3.24
C THR A 99 -14.31 18.47 -3.00
N ARG A 100 -14.21 19.26 -4.06
CA ARG A 100 -14.09 20.72 -3.97
C ARG A 100 -15.32 21.43 -4.49
N TYR A 101 -15.72 22.48 -3.78
CA TYR A 101 -16.78 23.40 -4.12
C TYR A 101 -16.13 24.76 -4.31
N SER A 102 -16.26 25.36 -5.49
CA SER A 102 -15.72 26.69 -5.78
C SER A 102 -16.86 27.64 -6.15
N ILE A 103 -17.00 28.71 -5.40
CA ILE A 103 -17.99 29.78 -5.62
C ILE A 103 -17.26 30.93 -6.29
N VAL A 104 -17.70 31.34 -7.46
CA VAL A 104 -17.14 32.46 -8.23
C VAL A 104 -18.18 33.57 -8.30
N GLN A 105 -17.87 34.73 -7.77
CA GLN A 105 -18.74 35.93 -7.74
C GLN A 105 -17.94 37.21 -8.03
N ALA A 106 -18.64 38.30 -8.27
CA ALA A 106 -18.03 39.63 -8.31
C ALA A 106 -17.39 39.99 -6.97
N LEU A 107 -16.27 40.69 -7.01
CA LEU A 107 -15.61 41.16 -5.79
C LEU A 107 -16.45 42.31 -5.16
N PRO A 108 -16.63 42.29 -3.83
CA PRO A 108 -17.24 43.42 -3.11
C PRO A 108 -16.39 44.69 -3.25
N ASP A 109 -17.03 45.85 -3.35
CA ASP A 109 -16.37 47.16 -3.54
C ASP A 109 -15.38 47.49 -2.41
N GLY A 110 -15.65 47.05 -1.19
CA GLY A 110 -14.76 47.24 -0.03
C GLY A 110 -13.50 46.38 0.01
N ALA A 111 -13.28 45.48 -0.97
CA ALA A 111 -12.16 44.55 -1.00
C ALA A 111 -11.12 44.88 -2.10
N LEU A 112 -11.19 46.06 -2.70
CA LEU A 112 -10.26 46.54 -3.71
C LEU A 112 -8.83 46.72 -3.14
N LEU A 113 -7.84 46.85 -4.01
CA LEU A 113 -6.47 47.14 -3.64
C LEU A 113 -6.44 48.50 -2.87
N GLY A 114 -5.73 48.53 -1.74
CA GLY A 114 -5.74 49.66 -0.81
C GLY A 114 -6.65 49.47 0.41
N ALA A 115 -7.53 48.45 0.41
CA ALA A 115 -8.23 48.06 1.63
C ALA A 115 -7.26 47.38 2.61
N SER A 116 -7.49 47.52 3.93
CA SER A 116 -6.78 46.82 4.96
C SER A 116 -7.67 45.72 5.53
N GLU A 117 -7.21 44.45 5.47
CA GLU A 117 -7.90 43.25 5.96
C GLU A 117 -9.41 43.22 5.59
N PRO A 118 -9.76 43.27 4.29
CA PRO A 118 -11.17 43.38 3.89
C PRO A 118 -11.96 42.16 4.40
N GLU A 119 -13.18 42.41 4.87
CA GLU A 119 -14.12 41.38 5.24
C GLU A 119 -14.81 40.84 3.97
N LEU A 120 -14.67 39.52 3.70
CA LEU A 120 -15.12 38.91 2.46
C LEU A 120 -16.35 38.02 2.63
N LEU A 121 -16.59 37.49 3.83
CA LEU A 121 -17.63 36.47 4.06
C LEU A 121 -19.03 37.06 4.15
N SER A 122 -19.18 38.29 4.66
CA SER A 122 -20.48 38.98 4.76
C SER A 122 -21.12 39.24 3.40
N SER A 123 -20.30 39.38 2.37
CA SER A 123 -20.71 39.60 0.98
C SER A 123 -20.77 38.35 0.12
N LEU A 124 -20.61 37.17 0.72
CA LEU A 124 -20.63 35.91 -0.03
C LEU A 124 -22.06 35.62 -0.54
N ALA A 125 -22.16 35.27 -1.82
CA ALA A 125 -23.41 35.00 -2.49
C ALA A 125 -24.16 33.75 -1.99
N VAL A 126 -23.45 32.82 -1.32
CA VAL A 126 -24.04 31.65 -0.66
C VAL A 126 -24.22 31.93 0.84
N ALA A 127 -25.31 31.41 1.42
CA ALA A 127 -25.55 31.54 2.84
C ALA A 127 -24.49 30.82 3.68
N PRO A 128 -24.10 31.36 4.86
CA PRO A 128 -23.14 30.68 5.76
C PRO A 128 -23.56 29.26 6.13
N ASP A 129 -24.86 28.98 6.26
CA ASP A 129 -25.39 27.65 6.55
C ASP A 129 -25.22 26.68 5.37
N TRP A 130 -25.15 27.18 4.17
CA TRP A 130 -24.82 26.35 3.00
C TRP A 130 -23.36 25.91 3.08
N LEU A 131 -22.42 26.82 3.38
CA LEU A 131 -21.01 26.47 3.54
C LEU A 131 -20.80 25.47 4.67
N ARG A 132 -21.42 25.70 5.84
CA ARG A 132 -21.34 24.77 6.99
C ARG A 132 -21.95 23.41 6.69
N GLY A 133 -22.89 23.33 5.80
CA GLY A 133 -23.59 22.13 5.39
C GLY A 133 -22.87 21.30 4.31
N ILE A 134 -21.71 21.72 3.81
CA ILE A 134 -20.94 20.94 2.81
C ILE A 134 -20.61 19.57 3.41
N PRO A 135 -21.01 18.45 2.75
CA PRO A 135 -20.79 17.12 3.29
C PRO A 135 -19.29 16.74 3.27
N GLY A 136 -18.77 16.32 4.40
CA GLY A 136 -17.39 15.91 4.59
C GLY A 136 -16.64 16.74 5.63
N ARG A 137 -15.33 16.51 5.73
CA ARG A 137 -14.45 17.25 6.65
C ARG A 137 -13.53 18.16 5.85
N THR A 138 -13.53 19.46 6.18
CA THR A 138 -12.71 20.46 5.50
C THR A 138 -11.21 20.11 5.58
N VAL A 139 -10.55 20.11 4.44
CA VAL A 139 -9.10 19.96 4.31
C VAL A 139 -8.45 21.26 3.84
N SER A 140 -9.18 22.08 3.05
CA SER A 140 -8.73 23.38 2.57
C SER A 140 -9.93 24.30 2.43
N ALA A 141 -9.78 25.55 2.83
CA ALA A 141 -10.75 26.61 2.61
C ALA A 141 -10.01 27.89 2.24
N ILE A 142 -10.27 28.45 1.06
CA ILE A 142 -9.49 29.55 0.47
C ILE A 142 -10.43 30.66 -0.03
N GLN A 143 -10.09 31.89 0.28
CA GLN A 143 -10.62 33.10 -0.33
C GLN A 143 -9.57 33.65 -1.29
N LEU A 144 -9.81 33.50 -2.58
CA LEU A 144 -8.95 34.04 -3.62
C LEU A 144 -9.59 35.28 -4.21
N VAL A 145 -9.00 36.43 -3.94
CA VAL A 145 -9.37 37.73 -4.56
C VAL A 145 -8.55 37.93 -5.82
N MET A 146 -9.20 38.32 -6.89
CA MET A 146 -8.55 38.63 -8.17
C MET A 146 -8.92 40.03 -8.62
N LEU A 147 -7.93 40.87 -8.78
CA LEU A 147 -8.07 42.31 -9.14
C LEU A 147 -7.30 42.58 -10.45
N GLU A 148 -7.66 43.72 -11.08
CA GLU A 148 -6.79 44.35 -12.09
C GLU A 148 -5.98 45.46 -11.42
N GLY A 149 -4.71 45.61 -11.81
CA GLY A 149 -3.81 46.63 -11.31
C GLY A 149 -2.60 46.84 -12.20
N LEU A 150 -2.00 48.03 -12.09
CA LEU A 150 -0.72 48.35 -12.78
C LEU A 150 0.39 47.60 -12.04
N LEU A 151 1.26 46.92 -12.79
CA LEU A 151 2.31 46.09 -12.24
C LEU A 151 3.71 46.74 -12.31
N ASP A 152 3.79 48.00 -12.72
CA ASP A 152 5.06 48.72 -13.04
C ASP A 152 5.79 49.21 -11.79
N ASP A 153 5.05 49.54 -10.72
CA ASP A 153 5.63 49.97 -9.43
C ASP A 153 5.57 48.83 -8.39
N ALA A 154 6.60 48.01 -8.47
CA ALA A 154 6.68 46.84 -7.57
C ALA A 154 6.73 47.19 -6.07
N PRO A 155 7.48 48.21 -5.59
CA PRO A 155 7.47 48.58 -4.17
C PRO A 155 6.13 49.06 -3.68
N ALA A 156 5.44 49.98 -4.40
CA ALA A 156 4.11 50.47 -4.03
C ALA A 156 3.08 49.36 -4.04
N LEU A 157 3.10 48.49 -5.04
CA LEU A 157 2.18 47.36 -5.16
C LEU A 157 2.38 46.36 -4.02
N MET A 158 3.62 46.13 -3.60
CA MET A 158 3.93 45.24 -2.47
C MET A 158 3.44 45.83 -1.15
N ALA A 159 3.63 47.13 -0.92
CA ALA A 159 3.13 47.80 0.26
C ALA A 159 1.58 47.69 0.36
N GLN A 160 0.85 47.97 -0.74
CA GLN A 160 -0.59 47.80 -0.79
C GLN A 160 -1.03 46.34 -0.56
N ALA A 161 -0.30 45.37 -1.11
CA ALA A 161 -0.58 43.97 -0.88
C ALA A 161 -0.32 43.56 0.58
N GLN A 162 0.72 44.06 1.22
CA GLN A 162 0.97 43.85 2.65
C GLN A 162 -0.13 44.48 3.54
N ASP A 163 -0.56 45.67 3.25
CA ASP A 163 -1.67 46.32 3.93
C ASP A 163 -2.99 45.52 3.79
N TRP A 164 -3.22 44.96 2.61
CA TRP A 164 -4.38 44.09 2.36
C TRP A 164 -4.36 42.84 3.24
N PHE A 165 -3.16 42.34 3.64
CA PHE A 165 -2.97 41.26 4.63
C PHE A 165 -2.76 41.77 6.07
N GLY A 166 -3.09 43.03 6.37
CA GLY A 166 -2.96 43.62 7.74
C GLY A 166 -1.52 43.75 8.20
N GLY A 167 -0.57 44.01 7.30
CA GLY A 167 0.85 44.15 7.62
C GLY A 167 1.60 42.85 7.89
N ARG A 168 0.97 41.71 7.68
CA ARG A 168 1.61 40.39 7.87
C ARG A 168 2.69 40.13 6.82
N THR A 169 3.66 39.29 7.17
CA THR A 169 4.66 38.82 6.20
C THR A 169 4.00 37.99 5.11
N VAL A 170 4.13 38.42 3.88
CA VAL A 170 3.52 37.76 2.72
C VAL A 170 4.60 37.08 1.84
N ILE A 171 4.16 36.10 1.11
CA ILE A 171 4.87 35.40 0.07
C ILE A 171 4.28 35.86 -1.26
N ALA A 172 5.12 36.26 -2.18
CA ALA A 172 4.66 36.83 -3.44
C ALA A 172 5.49 36.39 -4.63
N SER A 173 4.82 36.17 -5.75
CA SER A 173 5.44 35.81 -7.02
C SER A 173 4.79 36.50 -8.20
N GLN A 174 5.58 36.87 -9.19
CA GLN A 174 5.06 37.19 -10.51
C GLN A 174 4.70 35.86 -11.23
N LEU A 175 3.55 35.85 -11.89
CA LEU A 175 3.03 34.69 -12.61
C LEU A 175 2.93 34.98 -14.11
N GLY A 176 2.96 33.92 -14.92
CA GLY A 176 2.79 34.05 -16.37
C GLY A 176 3.84 34.94 -17.05
N ASN A 177 5.10 34.87 -16.58
CA ASN A 177 6.20 35.73 -17.03
C ASN A 177 6.01 37.21 -16.72
N GLY A 178 5.39 37.56 -15.58
CA GLY A 178 5.23 38.94 -15.14
C GLY A 178 3.85 39.54 -15.43
N HIS A 179 2.90 38.72 -15.91
CA HIS A 179 1.57 39.19 -16.29
C HIS A 179 0.62 39.40 -15.11
N SER A 180 0.88 38.77 -14.00
CA SER A 180 0.13 38.95 -12.77
C SER A 180 1.00 38.66 -11.54
N TRP A 181 0.56 39.14 -10.39
CA TRP A 181 1.14 38.82 -9.09
C TRP A 181 0.20 37.90 -8.32
N ALA A 182 0.77 36.95 -7.58
CA ALA A 182 0.05 36.20 -6.54
C ALA A 182 0.72 36.47 -5.21
N VAL A 183 -0.10 36.79 -4.21
CA VAL A 183 0.33 37.11 -2.85
C VAL A 183 -0.50 36.29 -1.86
N THR A 184 0.14 35.73 -0.84
CA THR A 184 -0.50 34.98 0.24
C THR A 184 0.39 34.98 1.47
N ASP A 185 -0.18 34.75 2.66
CA ASP A 185 0.56 34.51 3.90
C ASP A 185 0.58 33.04 4.31
N PHE A 186 -0.14 32.16 3.58
CA PHE A 186 -0.35 30.73 3.90
C PHE A 186 -0.81 30.49 5.34
N GLN A 187 -1.59 31.42 5.91
CA GLN A 187 -2.14 31.28 7.26
C GLN A 187 -3.66 31.15 7.21
N ILE A 188 -4.18 30.31 8.10
CA ILE A 188 -5.61 30.19 8.30
C ILE A 188 -6.03 31.37 9.19
N GLY A 189 -6.93 32.23 8.68
CA GLY A 189 -7.51 33.34 9.42
C GLY A 189 -8.48 32.88 10.51
N ALA A 190 -8.93 33.83 11.33
CA ALA A 190 -9.93 33.57 12.37
C ALA A 190 -11.28 33.07 11.82
N ASP A 191 -11.56 33.35 10.55
CA ASP A 191 -12.71 32.89 9.78
C ASP A 191 -12.57 31.44 9.26
N GLY A 192 -11.41 30.80 9.47
CA GLY A 192 -11.11 29.46 9.02
C GLY A 192 -10.66 29.36 7.56
N PHE A 193 -10.45 30.48 6.87
CA PHE A 193 -9.99 30.52 5.49
C PHE A 193 -8.54 30.98 5.38
N GLU A 194 -7.82 30.42 4.41
CA GLU A 194 -6.60 31.00 3.88
C GLU A 194 -6.94 32.09 2.87
N ARG A 195 -6.12 33.12 2.75
CA ARG A 195 -6.32 34.23 1.82
C ARG A 195 -5.25 34.23 0.73
N MET A 196 -5.69 34.49 -0.49
CA MET A 196 -4.83 34.73 -1.64
C MET A 196 -5.29 35.97 -2.40
N LEU A 197 -4.36 36.77 -2.83
CA LEU A 197 -4.62 37.94 -3.66
C LEU A 197 -3.90 37.77 -5.00
N VAL A 198 -4.61 37.94 -6.10
CA VAL A 198 -4.04 38.00 -7.45
C VAL A 198 -4.29 39.37 -8.01
N ILE A 199 -3.21 40.05 -8.43
CA ILE A 199 -3.25 41.31 -9.12
C ILE A 199 -2.82 41.04 -10.56
N ALA A 200 -3.73 41.19 -11.51
CA ALA A 200 -3.50 40.91 -12.92
C ALA A 200 -3.41 42.21 -13.73
N ALA A 201 -2.66 42.18 -14.81
CA ALA A 201 -2.58 43.32 -15.71
C ALA A 201 -3.97 43.69 -16.28
N PRO A 202 -4.25 44.98 -16.51
CA PRO A 202 -5.51 45.44 -17.10
C PRO A 202 -5.82 44.71 -18.41
N GLY A 203 -7.09 44.37 -18.64
CA GLY A 203 -7.52 43.66 -19.84
C GLY A 203 -7.20 42.15 -19.82
N THR A 204 -6.89 41.58 -18.66
CA THR A 204 -6.71 40.13 -18.51
C THR A 204 -7.99 39.39 -18.87
N SER A 205 -7.90 38.46 -19.85
CA SER A 205 -9.05 37.69 -20.30
C SER A 205 -9.59 36.75 -19.21
N GLU A 206 -10.90 36.53 -19.19
CA GLU A 206 -11.59 35.63 -18.25
C GLU A 206 -10.97 34.23 -18.22
N SER A 207 -10.54 33.72 -19.38
CA SER A 207 -9.92 32.41 -19.48
C SER A 207 -8.52 32.37 -18.85
N ARG A 208 -7.74 33.48 -18.92
CA ARG A 208 -6.44 33.57 -18.26
C ARG A 208 -6.60 33.67 -16.76
N ALA A 209 -7.48 34.55 -16.29
CA ALA A 209 -7.84 34.69 -14.88
C ALA A 209 -8.29 33.34 -14.29
N GLY A 210 -9.17 32.62 -15.01
CA GLY A 210 -9.65 31.30 -14.62
C GLY A 210 -8.55 30.25 -14.51
N ARG A 211 -7.57 30.25 -15.44
CA ARG A 211 -6.42 29.35 -15.35
C ARG A 211 -5.49 29.65 -14.18
N ILE A 212 -5.25 30.95 -13.90
CA ILE A 212 -4.42 31.36 -12.76
C ILE A 212 -5.10 30.94 -11.45
N SER A 213 -6.39 31.27 -11.28
CA SER A 213 -7.12 30.90 -10.06
C SER A 213 -7.12 29.39 -9.85
N GLN A 214 -7.40 28.60 -10.88
CA GLN A 214 -7.43 27.14 -10.77
C GLN A 214 -6.08 26.58 -10.32
N ARG A 215 -4.98 27.02 -10.94
CA ARG A 215 -3.64 26.52 -10.61
C ARG A 215 -3.20 26.86 -9.19
N LEU A 216 -3.48 28.10 -8.73
CA LEU A 216 -3.18 28.51 -7.35
C LEU A 216 -3.97 27.69 -6.34
N LEU A 217 -5.27 27.54 -6.55
CA LEU A 217 -6.15 26.74 -5.70
C LEU A 217 -5.76 25.26 -5.71
N GLU A 218 -5.29 24.74 -6.84
CA GLU A 218 -4.78 23.38 -6.95
C GLU A 218 -3.43 23.18 -6.25
N VAL A 219 -2.51 24.15 -6.31
CA VAL A 219 -1.27 24.10 -5.52
C VAL A 219 -1.57 23.92 -4.05
N GLU A 220 -2.47 24.71 -3.52
CA GLU A 220 -2.79 24.70 -2.09
C GLU A 220 -3.43 23.39 -1.63
N ILE A 221 -4.46 22.94 -2.34
CA ILE A 221 -5.13 21.70 -1.96
C ILE A 221 -4.18 20.48 -2.12
N TYR A 222 -3.37 20.43 -3.18
CA TYR A 222 -2.44 19.33 -3.36
C TYR A 222 -1.31 19.37 -2.34
N ARG A 223 -0.87 20.56 -1.90
CA ARG A 223 0.06 20.73 -0.78
C ARG A 223 -0.48 20.07 0.50
N LEU A 224 -1.71 20.41 0.87
CA LEU A 224 -2.36 19.88 2.07
C LEU A 224 -2.60 18.36 1.96
N MET A 225 -3.03 17.88 0.80
CA MET A 225 -3.21 16.45 0.55
C MET A 225 -1.88 15.67 0.59
N ALA A 226 -0.79 16.24 0.11
CA ALA A 226 0.55 15.67 0.22
C ALA A 226 1.02 15.58 1.67
N LEU A 227 0.77 16.62 2.48
CA LEU A 227 1.14 16.67 3.89
C LEU A 227 0.41 15.65 4.76
N ARG A 228 -0.71 15.07 4.31
CA ARG A 228 -1.45 14.04 5.07
C ARG A 228 -0.66 12.76 5.36
N GLY A 229 0.43 12.52 4.64
CA GLY A 229 1.34 11.42 4.94
C GLY A 229 2.20 11.66 6.18
N LEU A 230 2.47 12.91 6.56
CA LEU A 230 3.38 13.24 7.65
C LEU A 230 2.87 12.78 9.05
N PRO A 231 1.60 12.98 9.43
CA PRO A 231 1.07 12.43 10.68
C PRO A 231 1.17 10.90 10.75
N VAL A 232 0.91 10.21 9.62
CA VAL A 232 1.03 8.74 9.52
C VAL A 232 2.45 8.29 9.82
N VAL A 233 3.44 8.96 9.24
CA VAL A 233 4.87 8.68 9.50
C VAL A 233 5.22 8.85 10.98
N LYS A 234 4.74 9.93 11.61
CA LYS A 234 4.98 10.17 13.04
C LYS A 234 4.38 9.06 13.92
N GLN A 235 3.21 8.54 13.57
CA GLN A 235 2.57 7.44 14.29
C GLN A 235 3.30 6.10 14.05
N LEU A 236 3.83 5.89 12.85
CA LEU A 236 4.50 4.65 12.46
C LEU A 236 5.94 4.55 13.00
N ALA A 237 6.61 5.67 13.26
CA ALA A 237 8.03 5.72 13.62
C ALA A 237 8.42 4.85 14.83
N PRO A 238 7.66 4.82 15.95
CA PRO A 238 7.99 3.94 17.08
C PRO A 238 7.96 2.46 16.69
N MET A 239 6.88 2.02 16.00
CA MET A 239 6.72 0.64 15.55
C MET A 239 7.85 0.20 14.63
N LEU A 240 8.30 1.07 13.71
CA LEU A 240 9.45 0.79 12.83
C LEU A 240 10.74 0.62 13.61
N SER A 241 11.00 1.50 14.59
CA SER A 241 12.20 1.41 15.45
C SER A 241 12.23 0.11 16.25
N ASP A 242 11.10 -0.26 16.85
CA ASP A 242 10.95 -1.51 17.60
C ASP A 242 11.14 -2.73 16.69
N ALA A 243 10.59 -2.70 15.48
CA ALA A 243 10.69 -3.78 14.54
C ALA A 243 12.12 -3.95 13.99
N GLU A 244 12.84 -2.86 13.73
CA GLU A 244 14.25 -2.87 13.33
C GLU A 244 15.14 -3.43 14.45
N SER A 245 14.89 -3.05 15.71
CA SER A 245 15.61 -3.54 16.88
C SER A 245 15.35 -5.03 17.09
N ALA A 246 14.09 -5.46 16.99
CA ALA A 246 13.73 -6.87 17.10
C ALA A 246 14.38 -7.73 16.01
N LEU A 247 14.43 -7.26 14.77
CA LEU A 247 15.11 -7.96 13.69
C LEU A 247 16.63 -8.05 13.90
N ALA A 248 17.24 -6.99 14.45
CA ALA A 248 18.66 -6.98 14.80
C ALA A 248 18.98 -8.01 15.91
N ASP A 249 18.14 -8.09 16.95
CA ASP A 249 18.25 -9.08 18.03
C ASP A 249 18.11 -10.52 17.49
N ILE A 250 17.09 -10.77 16.66
CA ILE A 250 16.91 -12.07 16.02
C ILE A 250 18.15 -12.48 15.21
N THR A 251 18.72 -11.52 14.46
CA THR A 251 19.92 -11.78 13.66
C THR A 251 21.14 -12.11 14.52
N ALA A 252 21.34 -11.36 15.61
CA ALA A 252 22.43 -11.60 16.57
C ALA A 252 22.29 -12.98 17.26
N ARG A 253 21.09 -13.35 17.68
CA ARG A 253 20.80 -14.67 18.29
C ARG A 253 20.95 -15.80 17.30
N LEU A 254 20.66 -15.57 16.03
CA LEU A 254 20.91 -16.53 14.95
C LEU A 254 22.41 -16.81 14.77
N GLU A 255 23.25 -15.79 14.81
CA GLU A 255 24.72 -15.93 14.75
C GLU A 255 25.27 -16.66 15.97
N GLY A 256 24.82 -16.28 17.16
CA GLY A 256 25.31 -16.79 18.45
C GLY A 256 24.87 -18.22 18.81
N LYS A 257 23.99 -18.86 18.06
CA LYS A 257 23.37 -20.18 18.35
C LYS A 257 22.77 -20.29 19.77
N SER A 258 22.33 -19.15 20.34
CA SER A 258 21.91 -19.05 21.73
C SER A 258 20.42 -19.30 21.98
N ALA A 259 19.63 -19.50 20.93
CA ALA A 259 18.19 -19.70 21.00
C ALA A 259 17.74 -20.89 20.15
N SER A 260 16.57 -21.44 20.48
CA SER A 260 15.90 -22.43 19.62
C SER A 260 15.53 -21.80 18.27
N ASP A 261 15.90 -22.47 17.19
CA ASP A 261 15.57 -22.02 15.83
C ASP A 261 14.04 -21.87 15.63
N GLN A 262 13.24 -22.70 16.30
CA GLN A 262 11.78 -22.62 16.28
C GLN A 262 11.27 -21.36 16.96
N GLU A 263 11.79 -20.98 18.11
CA GLU A 263 11.41 -19.76 18.83
C GLU A 263 11.76 -18.50 18.03
N LEU A 264 12.92 -18.49 17.37
CA LEU A 264 13.32 -17.40 16.47
C LEU A 264 12.38 -17.32 15.25
N LEU A 265 11.97 -18.45 14.71
CA LEU A 265 11.03 -18.49 13.57
C LEU A 265 9.67 -17.92 13.95
N ASP A 266 9.10 -18.30 15.10
CA ASP A 266 7.82 -17.81 15.58
C ASP A 266 7.85 -16.29 15.83
N THR A 267 8.95 -15.81 16.42
CA THR A 267 9.17 -14.38 16.65
C THR A 267 9.25 -13.63 15.32
N LEU A 268 9.97 -14.17 14.34
CA LEU A 268 10.14 -13.57 13.02
C LEU A 268 8.83 -13.55 12.21
N VAL A 269 8.01 -14.60 12.32
CA VAL A 269 6.68 -14.64 11.70
C VAL A 269 5.75 -13.57 12.30
N SER A 270 5.78 -13.41 13.62
CA SER A 270 5.03 -12.35 14.31
C SER A 270 5.48 -10.95 13.85
N LEU A 271 6.79 -10.73 13.74
CA LEU A 271 7.38 -9.49 13.24
C LEU A 271 6.97 -9.22 11.79
N ALA A 272 7.05 -10.24 10.92
CA ALA A 272 6.63 -10.16 9.53
C ALA A 272 5.16 -9.74 9.40
N ALA A 273 4.27 -10.35 10.19
CA ALA A 273 2.85 -10.02 10.18
C ALA A 273 2.57 -8.57 10.61
N ARG A 274 3.33 -8.04 11.59
CA ARG A 274 3.22 -6.64 12.02
C ARG A 274 3.66 -5.67 10.92
N VAL A 275 4.79 -5.94 10.28
CA VAL A 275 5.33 -5.10 9.20
C VAL A 275 4.44 -5.14 7.97
N GLU A 276 3.95 -6.32 7.59
CA GLU A 276 3.04 -6.48 6.44
C GLU A 276 1.71 -5.75 6.66
N ARG A 277 1.14 -5.83 7.86
CA ARG A 277 -0.06 -5.06 8.22
C ARG A 277 0.17 -3.57 8.09
N ALA A 278 1.29 -3.04 8.60
CA ALA A 278 1.61 -1.63 8.48
C ALA A 278 1.83 -1.20 7.02
N THR A 279 2.43 -2.07 6.21
CA THR A 279 2.60 -1.85 4.77
C THR A 279 1.25 -1.76 4.06
N ALA A 280 0.38 -2.73 4.29
CA ALA A 280 -0.97 -2.77 3.69
C ALA A 280 -1.81 -1.55 4.08
N GLU A 281 -1.76 -1.13 5.35
CA GLU A 281 -2.53 0.00 5.87
C GLU A 281 -2.05 1.34 5.30
N HIS A 282 -0.74 1.53 5.10
CA HIS A 282 -0.18 2.86 4.83
C HIS A 282 0.36 3.05 3.40
N SER A 283 0.52 1.99 2.59
CA SER A 283 1.05 2.07 1.22
C SER A 283 0.28 3.03 0.33
N TYR A 284 -1.05 3.01 0.41
CA TYR A 284 -1.90 3.95 -0.31
C TYR A 284 -1.57 5.40 0.04
N ARG A 285 -1.49 5.72 1.35
CA ARG A 285 -1.20 7.10 1.80
C ARG A 285 0.16 7.60 1.36
N PHE A 286 1.19 6.75 1.38
CA PHE A 286 2.53 7.10 0.90
C PHE A 286 2.55 7.34 -0.60
N SER A 287 1.88 6.49 -1.38
CA SER A 287 1.73 6.65 -2.83
C SER A 287 0.96 7.92 -3.18
N ALA A 288 -0.14 8.20 -2.49
CA ALA A 288 -0.94 9.41 -2.68
C ALA A 288 -0.14 10.68 -2.32
N THR A 289 0.64 10.67 -1.23
CA THR A 289 1.54 11.78 -0.89
C THR A 289 2.51 12.10 -2.03
N ARG A 290 3.12 11.07 -2.62
CA ARG A 290 4.03 11.25 -3.76
C ARG A 290 3.31 11.84 -4.98
N ALA A 291 2.13 11.31 -5.31
CA ALA A 291 1.33 11.77 -6.44
C ALA A 291 0.92 13.25 -6.27
N TYR A 292 0.41 13.63 -5.11
CA TYR A 292 0.04 15.03 -4.85
C TYR A 292 1.25 15.98 -4.88
N ASN A 293 2.40 15.56 -4.35
CA ASN A 293 3.62 16.37 -4.42
C ASN A 293 4.07 16.59 -5.88
N THR A 294 3.95 15.57 -6.73
CA THR A 294 4.23 15.71 -8.17
C THR A 294 3.28 16.73 -8.80
N LEU A 295 1.98 16.70 -8.46
CA LEU A 295 1.01 17.68 -8.94
C LEU A 295 1.33 19.11 -8.48
N VAL A 296 1.78 19.31 -7.23
CA VAL A 296 2.24 20.62 -6.75
C VAL A 296 3.38 21.14 -7.64
N GLY A 297 4.40 20.31 -7.90
CA GLY A 297 5.52 20.68 -8.77
C GLY A 297 5.07 21.06 -10.19
N GLN A 298 4.16 20.28 -10.78
CA GLN A 298 3.61 20.56 -12.11
C GLN A 298 2.86 21.90 -12.15
N ARG A 299 2.01 22.17 -11.16
CA ARG A 299 1.27 23.44 -11.09
C ARG A 299 2.17 24.65 -10.90
N LEU A 300 3.23 24.55 -10.09
CA LEU A 300 4.22 25.61 -9.95
C LEU A 300 4.93 25.90 -11.27
N ILE A 301 5.34 24.88 -12.02
CA ILE A 301 5.94 25.04 -13.36
C ILE A 301 4.94 25.74 -14.32
N GLU A 302 3.68 25.33 -14.32
CA GLU A 302 2.65 25.91 -15.19
C GLU A 302 2.31 27.37 -14.84
N LEU A 303 2.51 27.77 -13.57
CA LEU A 303 2.37 29.18 -13.16
C LEU A 303 3.43 30.09 -13.74
N ARG A 304 4.56 29.55 -14.25
CA ARG A 304 5.68 30.31 -14.83
C ARG A 304 6.10 31.45 -13.90
N GLU A 305 6.38 31.07 -12.68
CA GLU A 305 6.72 31.96 -11.58
C GLU A 305 8.05 32.68 -11.82
N LYS A 306 8.11 33.93 -11.38
CA LYS A 306 9.34 34.70 -11.20
C LYS A 306 9.34 35.33 -9.80
N PRO A 307 10.51 35.36 -9.12
CA PRO A 307 10.61 36.00 -7.82
C PRO A 307 10.38 37.52 -7.90
N ILE A 308 9.86 38.08 -6.82
CA ILE A 308 9.74 39.52 -6.61
C ILE A 308 10.80 39.91 -5.59
N SER A 309 11.61 40.96 -5.89
CA SER A 309 12.63 41.42 -4.95
C SER A 309 12.06 41.79 -3.59
N GLY A 310 12.72 41.34 -2.53
CA GLY A 310 12.30 41.60 -1.14
C GLY A 310 11.25 40.65 -0.57
N THR A 311 10.79 39.65 -1.35
CA THR A 311 9.83 38.65 -0.87
C THR A 311 10.28 37.22 -1.20
N GLN A 312 9.74 36.25 -0.48
CA GLN A 312 9.92 34.83 -0.80
C GLN A 312 8.94 34.43 -1.92
N ALA A 313 9.40 33.72 -2.93
CA ALA A 313 8.55 33.18 -3.98
C ALA A 313 7.75 31.95 -3.52
N LEU A 314 6.59 31.67 -4.15
CA LEU A 314 5.72 30.53 -3.84
C LEU A 314 6.47 29.19 -3.95
N GLY A 315 7.22 28.99 -5.03
CA GLY A 315 8.01 27.77 -5.25
C GLY A 315 9.12 27.60 -4.22
N GLU A 316 9.80 28.70 -3.85
CA GLU A 316 10.81 28.69 -2.81
C GLU A 316 10.20 28.31 -1.44
N PHE A 317 9.05 28.87 -1.11
CA PHE A 317 8.31 28.50 0.09
C PHE A 317 7.98 27.00 0.11
N MET A 318 7.45 26.48 -1.00
CA MET A 318 7.13 25.05 -1.12
C MET A 318 8.39 24.19 -0.97
N GLN A 319 9.49 24.57 -1.61
CA GLN A 319 10.74 23.85 -1.50
C GLN A 319 11.27 23.81 -0.07
N ARG A 320 11.18 24.91 0.67
CA ARG A 320 11.68 25.00 2.05
C ARG A 320 10.79 24.32 3.06
N ARG A 321 9.46 24.31 2.87
CA ARG A 321 8.50 23.86 3.87
C ARG A 321 7.85 22.51 3.57
N LEU A 322 7.55 22.24 2.29
CA LEU A 322 6.91 20.99 1.87
C LEU A 322 7.95 19.89 1.62
N SER A 323 9.03 20.19 0.89
CA SER A 323 9.96 19.14 0.45
C SER A 323 10.58 18.31 1.60
N PRO A 324 10.97 18.88 2.75
CA PRO A 324 11.48 18.09 3.87
C PRO A 324 10.44 17.12 4.44
N ALA A 325 9.17 17.55 4.52
CA ALA A 325 8.08 16.70 4.98
C ALA A 325 7.85 15.51 4.02
N ILE A 326 7.86 15.78 2.71
CA ILE A 326 7.71 14.74 1.68
C ILE A 326 8.89 13.78 1.70
N ALA A 327 10.12 14.29 1.84
CA ALA A 327 11.32 13.46 1.98
C ALA A 327 11.23 12.51 3.18
N THR A 328 10.73 13.00 4.32
CA THR A 328 10.49 12.19 5.51
C THR A 328 9.50 11.05 5.24
N VAL A 329 8.40 11.34 4.55
CA VAL A 329 7.42 10.32 4.15
C VAL A 329 8.04 9.28 3.21
N ALA A 330 8.80 9.72 2.22
CA ALA A 330 9.47 8.84 1.26
C ALA A 330 10.51 7.94 1.95
N ALA A 331 11.33 8.50 2.83
CA ALA A 331 12.33 7.75 3.61
C ALA A 331 11.68 6.69 4.51
N THR A 332 10.55 7.03 5.15
CA THR A 332 9.83 6.07 5.99
C THR A 332 9.19 4.94 5.18
N ALA A 333 8.61 5.25 4.02
CA ALA A 333 8.11 4.23 3.11
C ALA A 333 9.23 3.28 2.64
N GLN A 334 10.41 3.82 2.35
CA GLN A 334 11.58 3.02 1.98
C GLN A 334 12.10 2.16 3.14
N ARG A 335 12.14 2.70 4.37
CA ARG A 335 12.51 1.94 5.57
C ARG A 335 11.57 0.74 5.76
N LEU A 336 10.26 0.96 5.64
CA LEU A 336 9.26 -0.10 5.76
C LEU A 336 9.47 -1.22 4.73
N ASN A 337 9.70 -0.86 3.47
CA ASN A 337 9.99 -1.82 2.40
C ASN A 337 11.32 -2.59 2.67
N SER A 338 12.38 -1.87 3.05
CA SER A 338 13.66 -2.49 3.36
C SER A 338 13.58 -3.44 4.55
N LEU A 339 12.75 -3.10 5.55
CA LEU A 339 12.52 -3.97 6.70
C LEU A 339 11.78 -5.26 6.28
N SER A 340 10.73 -5.15 5.46
CA SER A 340 10.03 -6.32 4.90
C SER A 340 10.96 -7.24 4.12
N GLU A 341 11.82 -6.69 3.25
CA GLU A 341 12.80 -7.46 2.51
C GLU A 341 13.85 -8.15 3.42
N ARG A 342 14.31 -7.45 4.45
CA ARG A 342 15.26 -8.02 5.43
C ARG A 342 14.62 -9.16 6.20
N ILE A 343 13.40 -9.01 6.66
CA ILE A 343 12.62 -10.06 7.33
C ILE A 343 12.49 -11.29 6.41
N THR A 344 12.14 -11.08 5.15
CA THR A 344 12.02 -12.17 4.16
C THR A 344 13.34 -12.93 4.00
N ARG A 345 14.46 -12.22 3.86
CA ARG A 345 15.81 -12.84 3.75
C ARG A 345 16.18 -13.60 5.02
N THR A 346 15.95 -13.02 6.20
CA THR A 346 16.23 -13.69 7.48
C THR A 346 15.36 -14.93 7.67
N SER A 347 14.07 -14.86 7.27
CA SER A 347 13.17 -16.02 7.29
C SER A 347 13.66 -17.16 6.42
N ALA A 348 14.15 -16.87 5.22
CA ALA A 348 14.70 -17.87 4.31
C ALA A 348 15.94 -18.55 4.89
N LEU A 349 16.86 -17.77 5.48
CA LEU A 349 18.06 -18.31 6.14
C LEU A 349 17.69 -19.20 7.33
N LEU A 350 16.76 -18.77 8.17
CA LEU A 350 16.33 -19.54 9.33
C LEU A 350 15.62 -20.84 8.94
N ARG A 351 14.75 -20.80 7.92
CA ARG A 351 14.09 -22.00 7.38
C ARG A 351 15.13 -23.01 6.90
N THR A 352 16.11 -22.56 6.09
CA THR A 352 17.18 -23.44 5.60
C THR A 352 17.95 -24.09 6.77
N ARG A 353 18.21 -23.35 7.83
CA ARG A 353 18.88 -23.88 9.02
C ARG A 353 18.03 -24.92 9.75
N VAL A 354 16.74 -24.68 9.93
CA VAL A 354 15.78 -25.65 10.51
C VAL A 354 15.72 -26.92 9.66
N ASP A 355 15.67 -26.79 8.34
CA ASP A 355 15.62 -27.92 7.42
C ASP A 355 16.90 -28.78 7.56
N ILE A 356 18.09 -28.16 7.59
CA ILE A 356 19.38 -28.85 7.79
C ILE A 356 19.42 -29.55 9.15
N ALA A 357 18.95 -28.89 10.24
CA ALA A 357 18.91 -29.49 11.56
C ALA A 357 17.99 -30.73 11.61
N THR A 358 16.82 -30.63 10.98
CA THR A 358 15.85 -31.73 10.88
C THR A 358 16.44 -32.91 10.08
N GLU A 359 17.08 -32.63 8.95
CA GLU A 359 17.74 -33.67 8.14
C GLU A 359 18.84 -34.37 8.91
N THR A 360 19.67 -33.62 9.66
CA THR A 360 20.71 -34.18 10.51
C THR A 360 20.13 -35.11 11.59
N GLN A 361 19.02 -34.70 12.24
CA GLN A 361 18.34 -35.54 13.22
C GLN A 361 17.79 -36.83 12.58
N ASN A 362 17.19 -36.70 11.38
CA ASN A 362 16.71 -37.88 10.63
C ASN A 362 17.84 -38.85 10.28
N GLN A 363 18.99 -38.33 9.87
CA GLN A 363 20.17 -39.18 9.58
C GLN A 363 20.64 -39.92 10.84
N VAL A 364 20.76 -39.24 11.97
CA VAL A 364 21.14 -39.88 13.25
C VAL A 364 20.10 -40.94 13.67
N LEU A 365 18.81 -40.67 13.45
CA LEU A 365 17.74 -41.64 13.76
C LEU A 365 17.86 -42.89 12.85
N LEU A 366 18.07 -42.71 11.55
CA LEU A 366 18.26 -43.77 10.59
C LEU A 366 19.50 -44.65 10.95
N GLU A 367 20.63 -43.99 11.32
CA GLU A 367 21.83 -44.70 11.76
C GLU A 367 21.54 -45.61 12.99
N LYS A 368 20.82 -45.06 14.00
CA LYS A 368 20.40 -45.82 15.19
C LYS A 368 19.49 -47.00 14.83
N LEU A 369 18.55 -46.80 13.92
CA LEU A 369 17.66 -47.86 13.45
C LEU A 369 18.44 -48.97 12.70
N THR A 370 19.35 -48.60 11.79
CA THR A 370 20.18 -49.53 11.06
C THR A 370 21.04 -50.36 12.03
N ARG A 371 21.67 -49.71 13.02
CA ARG A 371 22.48 -50.41 14.04
C ARG A 371 21.63 -51.35 14.90
N GLY A 372 20.41 -50.95 15.22
CA GLY A 372 19.42 -51.82 15.91
C GLY A 372 19.08 -53.07 15.09
N GLN A 373 18.88 -52.92 13.79
CA GLN A 373 18.62 -54.03 12.86
C GLN A 373 19.82 -54.97 12.75
N GLU A 374 21.06 -54.43 12.67
CA GLU A 374 22.28 -55.27 12.67
C GLU A 374 22.41 -56.10 13.94
N LEU A 375 22.14 -55.51 15.12
CA LEU A 375 22.15 -56.25 16.39
C LEU A 375 21.06 -57.33 16.43
N GLN A 376 19.89 -57.04 15.92
CA GLN A 376 18.81 -58.03 15.83
C GLN A 376 19.19 -59.22 14.92
N LEU A 377 19.78 -58.94 13.76
CA LEU A 377 20.28 -59.97 12.85
C LEU A 377 21.37 -60.85 13.51
N ARG A 378 22.33 -60.26 14.26
CA ARG A 378 23.35 -61.00 15.02
C ARG A 378 22.73 -61.88 16.10
N LEU A 379 21.76 -61.37 16.88
CA LEU A 379 21.05 -62.15 17.86
C LEU A 379 20.33 -63.33 17.20
N GLN A 380 19.61 -63.08 16.12
CA GLN A 380 18.91 -64.10 15.35
C GLN A 380 19.88 -65.20 14.87
N SER A 381 21.03 -64.83 14.32
CA SER A 381 22.09 -65.76 13.86
C SER A 381 22.66 -66.62 15.04
N THR A 382 22.83 -65.99 16.22
CA THR A 382 23.28 -66.69 17.41
C THR A 382 22.27 -67.72 17.91
N VAL A 383 20.98 -67.31 17.96
CA VAL A 383 19.87 -68.25 18.36
C VAL A 383 19.73 -69.37 17.34
N GLU A 384 19.93 -69.14 16.06
CA GLU A 384 19.91 -70.11 14.98
C GLU A 384 21.04 -71.15 15.18
N GLY A 385 22.28 -70.68 15.43
CA GLY A 385 23.39 -71.57 15.74
C GLY A 385 23.17 -72.50 16.93
N LEU A 386 22.59 -71.87 18.01
CA LEU A 386 22.25 -72.65 19.22
C LEU A 386 21.14 -73.67 18.96
N SER A 387 20.14 -73.29 18.16
CA SER A 387 19.07 -74.19 17.77
C SER A 387 19.53 -75.36 16.93
N ILE A 388 20.50 -75.14 15.97
CA ILE A 388 21.11 -76.19 15.20
C ILE A 388 21.80 -77.19 16.13
N ALA A 389 22.60 -76.68 17.06
CA ALA A 389 23.32 -77.58 18.02
C ALA A 389 22.35 -78.37 18.87
N ALA A 390 21.33 -77.74 19.43
CA ALA A 390 20.35 -78.46 20.28
C ALA A 390 19.54 -79.50 19.51
N ILE A 391 18.97 -79.10 18.34
CA ILE A 391 18.21 -80.08 17.52
C ILE A 391 19.06 -81.21 17.09
N SER A 392 20.31 -80.99 16.69
CA SER A 392 21.25 -82.04 16.27
C SER A 392 21.55 -83.00 17.42
N TYR A 393 21.74 -82.46 18.65
CA TYR A 393 21.95 -83.26 19.84
C TYR A 393 20.75 -84.17 20.11
N TYR A 394 19.53 -83.66 20.03
CA TYR A 394 18.35 -84.47 20.24
C TYR A 394 18.15 -85.52 19.16
N VAL A 395 18.41 -85.22 17.88
CA VAL A 395 18.30 -86.19 16.80
C VAL A 395 19.34 -87.30 16.97
N ILE A 396 20.61 -86.98 17.29
CA ILE A 396 21.64 -87.94 17.56
C ILE A 396 21.29 -88.80 18.76
N SER A 397 20.78 -88.22 19.84
CA SER A 397 20.37 -88.97 21.03
C SER A 397 19.22 -89.95 20.72
N LEU A 398 18.23 -89.54 19.93
CA LEU A 398 17.15 -90.44 19.50
C LEU A 398 17.64 -91.58 18.61
N LEU A 399 18.57 -91.32 17.70
CA LEU A 399 19.20 -92.34 16.87
C LEU A 399 20.00 -93.33 17.71
N LEU A 400 20.69 -92.85 18.77
CA LEU A 400 21.42 -93.74 19.70
C LEU A 400 20.48 -94.65 20.47
N TYR A 401 19.36 -94.11 20.95
CA TYR A 401 18.34 -94.92 21.63
C TYR A 401 17.68 -95.88 20.70
N ALA A 402 17.35 -95.53 19.46
CA ALA A 402 16.84 -96.45 18.46
C ALA A 402 17.84 -97.54 18.10
N GLY A 403 19.14 -97.20 17.96
CA GLY A 403 20.20 -98.16 17.74
C GLY A 403 20.39 -99.14 18.91
N LYS A 404 20.31 -98.69 20.16
CA LYS A 404 20.30 -99.51 21.34
C LYS A 404 19.10 -100.48 21.40
N ALA A 405 17.95 -100.02 21.04
CA ALA A 405 16.74 -100.84 20.96
C ALA A 405 16.86 -101.95 19.87
N ALA A 406 17.32 -101.56 18.70
CA ALA A 406 17.60 -102.52 17.61
C ALA A 406 18.61 -103.60 18.00
N LYS A 407 19.68 -103.25 18.73
CA LYS A 407 20.65 -104.20 19.25
C LYS A 407 20.02 -105.14 20.27
N ALA A 408 19.17 -104.64 21.13
CA ALA A 408 18.42 -105.51 22.10
C ALA A 408 17.46 -106.43 21.39
N ALA A 409 16.95 -106.07 20.20
CA ALA A 409 16.08 -106.89 19.36
C ALA A 409 16.89 -107.93 18.49
N GLY A 410 18.25 -108.09 18.65
CA GLY A 410 19.06 -109.05 17.99
C GLY A 410 19.78 -108.60 16.71
N ALA A 411 19.75 -107.33 16.38
CA ALA A 411 20.47 -106.81 15.21
C ALA A 411 22.03 -106.80 15.46
N PRO A 412 22.88 -107.29 14.56
CA PRO A 412 24.37 -107.44 14.76
C PRO A 412 25.03 -106.05 14.43
N VAL A 413 24.59 -104.93 15.06
CA VAL A 413 25.14 -103.58 14.80
C VAL A 413 25.65 -102.96 16.10
N ASN A 414 26.77 -102.21 15.98
CA ASN A 414 27.30 -101.45 17.09
C ASN A 414 26.74 -100.03 17.07
N PRO A 415 25.78 -99.73 18.01
CA PRO A 415 25.01 -98.47 17.95
C PRO A 415 25.88 -97.22 18.01
N GLU A 416 26.98 -97.26 18.77
CA GLU A 416 27.85 -96.10 18.99
C GLU A 416 28.70 -95.79 17.74
N MET A 417 29.16 -96.81 16.99
CA MET A 417 29.85 -96.55 15.73
C MET A 417 28.95 -96.05 14.62
N LEU A 418 27.74 -96.59 14.55
CA LEU A 418 26.74 -96.17 13.52
C LEU A 418 26.23 -94.74 13.76
N VAL A 419 25.97 -94.35 14.99
CA VAL A 419 25.53 -93.03 15.35
C VAL A 419 26.71 -92.07 15.21
N GLY A 420 27.95 -92.44 15.59
CA GLY A 420 29.10 -91.57 15.39
C GLY A 420 29.35 -91.25 13.92
N ALA A 421 29.19 -92.21 13.02
CA ALA A 421 29.28 -91.96 11.57
C ALA A 421 28.11 -91.09 10.99
N ALA A 422 26.97 -91.17 11.69
CA ALA A 422 25.78 -90.32 11.28
C ALA A 422 25.82 -88.85 11.73
N ILE A 423 26.71 -88.52 12.70
CA ILE A 423 26.81 -87.15 13.23
C ILE A 423 26.95 -86.05 12.11
N PRO A 424 27.92 -86.17 11.15
CA PRO A 424 28.06 -85.18 10.10
C PRO A 424 26.84 -85.06 9.20
N LEU A 425 26.14 -86.13 8.92
CA LEU A 425 24.94 -86.18 8.08
C LEU A 425 23.78 -85.52 8.80
N VAL A 426 23.60 -85.75 10.11
CA VAL A 426 22.60 -85.15 10.92
C VAL A 426 22.83 -83.63 11.01
N LEU A 427 24.02 -83.19 11.33
CA LEU A 427 24.40 -81.78 11.37
C LEU A 427 24.14 -81.10 10.02
N TRP A 428 24.54 -81.70 8.92
CA TRP A 428 24.29 -81.17 7.58
C TRP A 428 22.78 -81.12 7.24
N GLY A 429 22.03 -82.16 7.60
CA GLY A 429 20.56 -82.16 7.37
C GLY A 429 19.80 -81.17 8.16
N VAL A 430 20.11 -80.97 9.44
CA VAL A 430 19.48 -79.96 10.31
C VAL A 430 19.85 -78.57 9.77
N TRP A 431 21.13 -78.33 9.48
CA TRP A 431 21.56 -77.05 8.93
C TRP A 431 20.88 -76.74 7.59
N ARG A 432 20.79 -77.71 6.67
CA ARG A 432 20.12 -77.56 5.37
C ARG A 432 18.63 -77.31 5.53
N ASN A 433 17.96 -77.92 6.49
CA ASN A 433 16.52 -77.79 6.74
C ASN A 433 16.20 -76.39 7.33
N ILE A 434 17.00 -75.97 8.30
CA ILE A 434 16.84 -74.60 8.88
C ILE A 434 17.08 -73.50 7.82
N ARG A 435 18.12 -73.66 6.98
CA ARG A 435 18.33 -72.76 5.85
C ARG A 435 17.13 -72.70 4.88
N ARG A 436 16.53 -73.85 4.60
CA ARG A 436 15.33 -73.89 3.71
C ARG A 436 14.11 -73.20 4.32
N ILE A 437 13.94 -73.32 5.59
CA ILE A 437 12.82 -72.64 6.32
C ILE A 437 13.03 -71.12 6.27
N HIS A 438 14.28 -70.64 6.51
CA HIS A 438 14.57 -69.23 6.43
C HIS A 438 14.45 -68.68 5.00
N ALA A 439 14.86 -69.40 3.99
CA ALA A 439 14.69 -68.97 2.60
C ALA A 439 13.21 -68.84 2.19
N LYS A 440 12.34 -69.68 2.77
CA LYS A 440 10.87 -69.57 2.56
C LYS A 440 10.22 -68.44 3.32
N LEU A 441 10.74 -68.08 4.48
CA LEU A 441 10.23 -66.94 5.30
C LEU A 441 10.71 -65.59 4.75
N ASN A 442 11.92 -65.50 4.18
CA ASN A 442 12.48 -64.27 3.59
C ASN A 442 12.06 -64.05 2.12
N GLY A 443 11.40 -65.00 1.47
CA GLY A 443 10.92 -64.89 0.09
C GLY A 443 9.45 -64.46 -0.04
N GLY A 444 8.83 -64.00 1.01
CA GLY A 444 7.41 -63.63 1.09
C GLY A 444 7.13 -62.12 1.23
N HIS A 445 8.12 -61.26 0.82
CA HIS A 445 7.87 -59.83 0.68
C HIS A 445 8.27 -59.36 -0.70
#